data_f0de8efa143c83e5c4b530e0b84f8f06
#
_entry.id   f0de8efa143c83e5c4b530e0b84f8f06
#
_cell.length_a   1.000
_cell.length_b   1.000
_cell.length_c   1.000
_cell.angle_alpha   90.00
_cell.angle_beta   90.00
_cell.angle_gamma   90.00
#
_symmetry.space_group_name_H-M   'P 1'
#
loop_
_entity.id
_entity.type
_entity.pdbx_description
1 polymer ?
#
loop_
_entity_poly.entity_id
_entity_poly.type
_entity_poly.pdbx_seq_one_letter_code
_entity_poly.pdbx_strand_id
1 'polypeptide(L)'
;RQAARLQEKWSQFFLENSPEEFFLQRSAVVCDNCKTVTMRFRYFFSDMALGRIWSKDGTILFHLGVGKEPEPRRAEPCSMADEEFEALRLMGNPARARMLQAMMYRTMTIQELSKALGLNPGSVHRDLNSLFCAKLLVLEAVRGKTGYRTDYEKIKALTERFLQFLEQNKGI
;
A
#
# COMPACT_ATOMS: atom_id res chain seq x y z
N ARG A 1 -15.08 -35.00 -6.09
CA ARG A 1 -14.14 -34.97 -7.24
C ARG A 1 -13.71 -33.51 -7.55
N GLN A 2 -14.63 -32.54 -7.64
CA GLN A 2 -14.29 -31.14 -7.96
C GLN A 2 -13.40 -30.49 -6.89
N ALA A 3 -13.72 -30.63 -5.60
CA ALA A 3 -12.94 -30.06 -4.51
C ALA A 3 -11.49 -30.61 -4.46
N ALA A 4 -11.31 -31.93 -4.72
CA ALA A 4 -9.97 -32.53 -4.76
C ALA A 4 -9.11 -31.95 -5.91
N ARG A 5 -9.68 -31.82 -7.11
CA ARG A 5 -9.02 -31.20 -8.24
C ARG A 5 -8.67 -29.72 -7.98
N LEU A 6 -9.57 -29.01 -7.32
CA LEU A 6 -9.34 -27.61 -6.97
C LEU A 6 -8.26 -27.47 -5.89
N GLN A 7 -8.24 -28.37 -4.92
CA GLN A 7 -7.19 -28.43 -3.89
C GLN A 7 -5.82 -28.61 -4.51
N GLU A 8 -5.68 -29.54 -5.47
CA GLU A 8 -4.42 -29.77 -6.17
C GLU A 8 -3.93 -28.53 -6.90
N LYS A 9 -4.82 -27.84 -7.65
CA LYS A 9 -4.49 -26.60 -8.34
C LYS A 9 -4.02 -25.48 -7.38
N TRP A 10 -4.70 -25.32 -6.25
CA TRP A 10 -4.32 -24.34 -5.24
C TRP A 10 -3.03 -24.72 -4.51
N SER A 11 -2.80 -26.01 -4.27
CA SER A 11 -1.55 -26.47 -3.68
C SER A 11 -0.36 -26.20 -4.60
N GLN A 12 -0.51 -26.50 -5.90
CA GLN A 12 0.50 -26.16 -6.89
C GLN A 12 0.75 -24.66 -6.99
N PHE A 13 -0.31 -23.86 -6.97
CA PHE A 13 -0.21 -22.39 -7.00
C PHE A 13 0.63 -21.85 -5.83
N PHE A 14 0.43 -22.35 -4.60
CA PHE A 14 1.18 -21.93 -3.41
C PHE A 14 2.60 -22.55 -3.31
N LEU A 15 2.96 -23.49 -4.15
CA LEU A 15 4.37 -23.89 -4.32
C LEU A 15 5.16 -22.89 -5.16
N GLU A 16 4.48 -22.19 -6.07
CA GLU A 16 5.07 -21.21 -6.99
C GLU A 16 4.94 -19.77 -6.51
N ASN A 17 3.99 -19.49 -5.59
CA ASN A 17 3.66 -18.16 -5.11
C ASN A 17 3.62 -18.13 -3.58
N SER A 18 4.23 -17.10 -2.96
CA SER A 18 4.20 -16.92 -1.52
C SER A 18 2.77 -16.76 -0.99
N PRO A 19 2.32 -17.59 -0.04
CA PRO A 19 1.03 -17.42 0.61
C PRO A 19 0.91 -16.09 1.34
N GLU A 20 1.99 -15.62 1.98
CA GLU A 20 2.02 -14.36 2.71
C GLU A 20 1.71 -13.19 1.79
N GLU A 21 2.39 -13.10 0.65
CA GLU A 21 2.17 -12.04 -0.34
C GLU A 21 0.76 -12.11 -0.93
N PHE A 22 0.30 -13.32 -1.25
CA PHE A 22 -1.04 -13.54 -1.79
C PHE A 22 -2.14 -13.04 -0.84
N PHE A 23 -2.03 -13.35 0.45
CA PHE A 23 -3.03 -12.97 1.44
C PHE A 23 -2.91 -11.49 1.85
N LEU A 24 -1.69 -10.95 1.95
CA LEU A 24 -1.47 -9.54 2.23
C LEU A 24 -2.14 -8.64 1.17
N GLN A 25 -2.00 -9.01 -0.09
CA GLN A 25 -2.51 -8.21 -1.21
C GLN A 25 -4.03 -8.26 -1.36
N ARG A 26 -4.68 -9.37 -0.99
CA ARG A 26 -6.13 -9.60 -1.24
C ARG A 26 -7.03 -9.37 -0.03
N SER A 27 -6.53 -9.46 1.16
CA SER A 27 -7.37 -9.42 2.37
C SER A 27 -6.80 -8.57 3.51
N ALA A 28 -5.74 -7.82 3.28
CA ALA A 28 -4.99 -7.09 4.32
C ALA A 28 -4.65 -7.98 5.53
N VAL A 29 -4.52 -9.29 5.30
CA VAL A 29 -4.14 -10.27 6.31
C VAL A 29 -2.63 -10.32 6.34
N VAL A 30 -2.04 -9.69 7.36
CA VAL A 30 -0.60 -9.75 7.61
C VAL A 30 -0.29 -11.05 8.33
N CYS A 31 0.51 -11.92 7.72
CA CYS A 31 1.05 -13.12 8.34
C CYS A 31 2.56 -13.15 8.10
N ASP A 32 3.32 -12.71 9.07
CA ASP A 32 4.79 -12.61 8.94
C ASP A 32 5.50 -13.97 8.92
N ASN A 33 4.78 -15.07 9.10
CA ASN A 33 5.35 -16.42 9.19
C ASN A 33 4.28 -17.46 8.88
N CYS A 34 3.81 -17.53 7.65
CA CYS A 34 2.81 -18.52 7.24
C CYS A 34 3.44 -19.93 7.18
N LYS A 35 3.09 -20.79 8.13
CA LYS A 35 3.54 -22.17 8.19
C LYS A 35 2.58 -23.15 7.51
N THR A 36 1.29 -22.83 7.54
CA THR A 36 0.25 -23.74 7.07
C THR A 36 -0.90 -22.97 6.48
N VAL A 37 -1.36 -23.37 5.30
CA VAL A 37 -2.60 -22.90 4.67
C VAL A 37 -3.62 -24.03 4.72
N THR A 38 -4.65 -23.86 5.51
CA THR A 38 -5.77 -24.80 5.58
C THR A 38 -6.88 -24.36 4.65
N MET A 39 -7.18 -25.16 3.62
CA MET A 39 -8.23 -24.83 2.63
C MET A 39 -9.57 -25.43 3.04
N ARG A 40 -10.63 -24.60 3.02
CA ARG A 40 -12.01 -25.05 3.19
C ARG A 40 -12.84 -24.68 1.98
N PHE A 41 -13.37 -25.68 1.29
CA PHE A 41 -14.20 -25.49 0.11
C PHE A 41 -15.66 -25.22 0.50
N ARG A 42 -16.27 -24.24 -0.17
CA ARG A 42 -17.67 -23.85 0.03
C ARG A 42 -18.43 -23.93 -1.28
N TYR A 43 -19.57 -24.57 -1.25
CA TYR A 43 -20.46 -24.67 -2.42
C TYR A 43 -21.35 -23.43 -2.56
N PHE A 44 -21.62 -22.72 -1.46
CA PHE A 44 -22.28 -21.41 -1.47
C PHE A 44 -21.22 -20.35 -1.66
N PHE A 45 -21.48 -19.34 -2.51
CA PHE A 45 -20.53 -18.31 -2.91
C PHE A 45 -19.34 -18.91 -3.69
N SER A 46 -19.65 -19.56 -4.80
CA SER A 46 -18.69 -20.31 -5.62
C SER A 46 -17.47 -19.51 -6.06
N ASP A 47 -17.61 -18.20 -6.24
CA ASP A 47 -16.56 -17.30 -6.76
C ASP A 47 -15.80 -16.53 -5.67
N MET A 48 -16.09 -16.83 -4.39
CA MET A 48 -15.46 -16.16 -3.27
C MET A 48 -14.17 -16.83 -2.86
N ALA A 49 -13.13 -16.03 -2.59
CA ALA A 49 -11.92 -16.43 -1.92
C ALA A 49 -11.68 -15.52 -0.72
N LEU A 50 -11.66 -16.07 0.48
CA LEU A 50 -11.49 -15.33 1.72
C LEU A 50 -10.43 -16.01 2.61
N GLY A 51 -9.34 -15.30 2.89
CA GLY A 51 -8.35 -15.69 3.88
C GLY A 51 -8.69 -15.12 5.26
N ARG A 52 -8.47 -15.91 6.30
CA ARG A 52 -8.57 -15.47 7.68
C ARG A 52 -7.40 -16.03 8.48
N ILE A 53 -6.68 -15.16 9.18
CA ILE A 53 -5.65 -15.62 10.12
C ILE A 53 -6.36 -16.29 11.30
N TRP A 54 -5.91 -17.49 11.60
CA TRP A 54 -6.38 -18.24 12.75
C TRP A 54 -5.23 -18.52 13.69
N SER A 55 -4.85 -17.63 14.50
CA SER A 55 -3.90 -17.80 15.60
C SER A 55 -2.45 -17.37 15.38
N LYS A 56 -1.76 -17.29 16.54
CA LYS A 56 -0.34 -16.94 16.66
C LYS A 56 0.64 -17.95 16.03
N ASP A 57 0.13 -19.03 15.45
CA ASP A 57 0.93 -20.17 14.98
C ASP A 57 1.30 -20.08 13.49
N GLY A 58 0.93 -19.01 12.80
CA GLY A 58 1.20 -18.89 11.36
C GLY A 58 0.29 -19.78 10.48
N THR A 59 -0.91 -20.14 10.97
CA THR A 59 -1.91 -20.88 10.19
C THR A 59 -2.90 -19.91 9.54
N ILE A 60 -3.08 -20.00 8.24
CA ILE A 60 -4.13 -19.27 7.50
C ILE A 60 -5.26 -20.23 7.17
N LEU A 61 -6.47 -19.90 7.59
CA LEU A 61 -7.67 -20.59 7.13
C LEU A 61 -8.19 -19.91 5.87
N PHE A 62 -8.13 -20.63 4.76
CA PHE A 62 -8.52 -20.14 3.44
C PHE A 62 -9.85 -20.76 3.00
N HIS A 63 -10.89 -19.95 2.92
CA HIS A 63 -12.20 -20.34 2.43
C HIS A 63 -12.28 -20.11 0.93
N LEU A 64 -12.53 -21.16 0.16
CA LEU A 64 -12.61 -21.16 -1.28
C LEU A 64 -13.98 -21.57 -1.77
N GLY A 65 -14.59 -20.78 -2.63
CA GLY A 65 -15.71 -21.23 -3.44
C GLY A 65 -15.28 -22.28 -4.45
N VAL A 66 -16.11 -23.28 -4.70
CA VAL A 66 -15.78 -24.39 -5.63
C VAL A 66 -15.63 -23.95 -7.09
N GLY A 67 -16.07 -22.74 -7.44
CA GLY A 67 -15.87 -22.12 -8.75
C GLY A 67 -14.57 -21.29 -8.86
N LYS A 68 -13.88 -21.02 -7.74
CA LYS A 68 -12.71 -20.13 -7.73
C LYS A 68 -11.41 -20.91 -7.98
N GLU A 69 -10.93 -20.87 -9.19
CA GLU A 69 -9.61 -21.39 -9.54
C GLU A 69 -8.50 -20.40 -9.13
N PRO A 70 -7.27 -20.89 -8.85
CA PRO A 70 -6.14 -20.00 -8.70
C PRO A 70 -5.89 -19.31 -10.04
N GLU A 71 -6.00 -18.02 -10.04
CA GLU A 71 -5.54 -17.21 -11.15
C GLU A 71 -4.15 -16.71 -10.79
N PRO A 72 -3.11 -17.05 -11.58
CA PRO A 72 -1.89 -16.28 -11.51
C PRO A 72 -2.31 -14.82 -11.65
N ARG A 73 -1.79 -13.96 -10.79
CA ARG A 73 -2.05 -12.53 -10.93
C ARG A 73 -1.71 -12.20 -12.38
N ARG A 74 -2.71 -12.00 -13.22
CA ARG A 74 -2.52 -11.07 -14.32
C ARG A 74 -2.08 -9.83 -13.60
N ALA A 75 -0.85 -9.40 -13.84
CA ALA A 75 -0.44 -8.07 -13.44
C ALA A 75 -1.54 -7.18 -14.00
N GLU A 76 -2.52 -6.82 -13.15
CA GLU A 76 -3.46 -5.79 -13.56
C GLU A 76 -2.57 -4.65 -13.99
N PRO A 77 -2.79 -4.10 -15.18
CA PRO A 77 -1.99 -2.98 -15.61
C PRO A 77 -1.99 -2.03 -14.42
N CYS A 78 -0.82 -1.69 -13.90
CA CYS A 78 -0.67 -0.92 -12.68
C CYS A 78 -1.37 0.43 -12.92
N SER A 79 -2.69 0.43 -12.78
CA SER A 79 -3.47 1.65 -12.89
C SER A 79 -3.14 2.46 -11.66
N MET A 80 -2.70 3.67 -11.87
CA MET A 80 -2.58 4.65 -10.80
C MET A 80 -3.92 5.36 -10.64
N ALA A 81 -4.34 5.57 -9.40
CA ALA A 81 -5.51 6.35 -9.09
C ALA A 81 -5.26 7.87 -9.29
N ASP A 82 -6.31 8.63 -9.54
CA ASP A 82 -6.20 10.09 -9.71
C ASP A 82 -5.56 10.78 -8.51
N GLU A 83 -5.81 10.27 -7.29
CA GLU A 83 -5.19 10.78 -6.05
C GLU A 83 -3.67 10.56 -6.04
N GLU A 84 -3.18 9.49 -6.64
CA GLU A 84 -1.74 9.20 -6.74
C GLU A 84 -1.07 10.13 -7.76
N PHE A 85 -1.71 10.41 -8.89
CA PHE A 85 -1.23 11.41 -9.84
C PHE A 85 -1.24 12.82 -9.23
N GLU A 86 -2.26 13.16 -8.45
CA GLU A 86 -2.31 14.43 -7.74
C GLU A 86 -1.17 14.54 -6.70
N ALA A 87 -0.88 13.48 -5.96
CA ALA A 87 0.25 13.46 -5.03
C ALA A 87 1.59 13.66 -5.74
N LEU A 88 1.82 13.02 -6.89
CA LEU A 88 3.00 13.25 -7.73
C LEU A 88 3.08 14.70 -8.22
N ARG A 89 1.96 15.26 -8.67
CA ARG A 89 1.88 16.66 -9.10
C ARG A 89 2.23 17.62 -7.97
N LEU A 90 1.79 17.34 -6.75
CA LEU A 90 2.12 18.14 -5.58
C LEU A 90 3.62 18.10 -5.27
N MET A 91 4.23 16.93 -5.34
CA MET A 91 5.67 16.75 -5.12
C MET A 91 6.54 17.41 -6.22
N GLY A 92 6.03 17.51 -7.44
CA GLY A 92 6.71 18.17 -8.54
C GLY A 92 6.87 19.68 -8.40
N ASN A 93 6.19 20.32 -7.44
CA ASN A 93 6.36 21.75 -7.16
C ASN A 93 7.64 21.99 -6.34
N PRO A 94 8.59 22.86 -6.80
CA PRO A 94 9.88 23.06 -6.14
C PRO A 94 9.76 23.53 -4.67
N ALA A 95 8.81 24.40 -4.35
CA ALA A 95 8.63 24.87 -2.98
C ALA A 95 8.16 23.73 -2.05
N ARG A 96 7.18 22.92 -2.49
CA ARG A 96 6.67 21.78 -1.75
C ARG A 96 7.73 20.68 -1.62
N ALA A 97 8.52 20.42 -2.68
CA ALA A 97 9.64 19.47 -2.62
C ALA A 97 10.67 19.87 -1.55
N ARG A 98 11.01 21.18 -1.46
CA ARG A 98 11.88 21.71 -0.41
C ARG A 98 11.26 21.57 0.99
N MET A 99 9.95 21.74 1.13
CA MET A 99 9.25 21.49 2.41
C MET A 99 9.36 20.02 2.81
N LEU A 100 9.05 19.09 1.90
CA LEU A 100 9.19 17.65 2.14
C LEU A 100 10.63 17.29 2.51
N GLN A 101 11.62 17.83 1.80
CA GLN A 101 13.03 17.63 2.11
C GLN A 101 13.40 18.13 3.52
N ALA A 102 12.94 19.32 3.90
CA ALA A 102 13.23 19.89 5.22
C ALA A 102 12.65 19.08 6.38
N MET A 103 11.51 18.42 6.13
CA MET A 103 10.79 17.60 7.10
C MET A 103 11.09 16.09 6.99
N MET A 104 12.05 15.68 6.16
CA MET A 104 12.31 14.25 5.87
C MET A 104 12.68 13.45 7.13
N TYR A 105 13.53 14.01 7.97
CA TYR A 105 14.07 13.33 9.16
C TYR A 105 13.75 14.05 10.48
N ARG A 106 12.92 15.07 10.45
CA ARG A 106 12.54 15.83 11.63
C ARG A 106 11.14 16.39 11.52
N THR A 107 10.46 16.44 12.64
CA THR A 107 9.14 17.09 12.74
C THR A 107 9.32 18.58 12.89
N MET A 108 8.61 19.36 12.07
CA MET A 108 8.68 20.83 12.06
C MET A 108 7.28 21.44 12.17
N THR A 109 7.18 22.52 12.93
CA THR A 109 5.99 23.37 12.97
C THR A 109 5.97 24.31 11.75
N ILE A 110 4.80 24.90 11.45
CA ILE A 110 4.67 25.89 10.35
C ILE A 110 5.68 27.04 10.51
N GLN A 111 5.88 27.52 11.74
CA GLN A 111 6.79 28.63 12.02
C GLN A 111 8.24 28.27 11.78
N GLU A 112 8.68 27.08 12.22
CA GLU A 112 10.04 26.58 12.00
C GLU A 112 10.32 26.37 10.51
N LEU A 113 9.37 25.77 9.77
CA LEU A 113 9.50 25.53 8.34
C LEU A 113 9.52 26.85 7.55
N SER A 114 8.64 27.79 7.89
CA SER A 114 8.58 29.12 7.31
C SER A 114 9.91 29.87 7.47
N LYS A 115 10.49 29.86 8.68
CA LYS A 115 11.79 30.46 8.97
C LYS A 115 12.93 29.77 8.23
N ALA A 116 12.91 28.43 8.20
CA ALA A 116 13.97 27.64 7.56
C ALA A 116 14.04 27.84 6.04
N LEU A 117 12.90 28.04 5.40
CA LEU A 117 12.80 28.17 3.95
C LEU A 117 12.63 29.63 3.48
N GLY A 118 12.53 30.60 4.38
CA GLY A 118 12.28 32.01 4.05
C GLY A 118 10.93 32.26 3.38
N LEU A 119 9.91 31.45 3.73
CA LEU A 119 8.59 31.50 3.11
C LEU A 119 7.55 32.16 4.03
N ASN A 120 6.51 32.73 3.43
CA ASN A 120 5.38 33.28 4.19
C ASN A 120 4.62 32.14 4.92
N PRO A 121 4.31 32.28 6.24
CA PRO A 121 3.61 31.28 7.02
C PRO A 121 2.25 30.87 6.43
N GLY A 122 1.50 31.79 5.85
CA GLY A 122 0.22 31.51 5.22
C GLY A 122 0.34 30.64 3.97
N SER A 123 1.40 30.83 3.18
CA SER A 123 1.71 29.97 2.03
C SER A 123 2.15 28.57 2.49
N VAL A 124 3.00 28.52 3.51
CA VAL A 124 3.45 27.25 4.12
C VAL A 124 2.25 26.47 4.64
N HIS A 125 1.34 27.09 5.35
CA HIS A 125 0.13 26.45 5.87
C HIS A 125 -0.73 25.84 4.74
N ARG A 126 -0.96 26.59 3.65
CA ARG A 126 -1.72 26.09 2.48
C ARG A 126 -1.06 24.88 1.84
N ASP A 127 0.25 24.97 1.61
CA ASP A 127 1.01 23.90 0.97
C ASP A 127 1.10 22.64 1.85
N LEU A 128 1.30 22.80 3.16
CA LEU A 128 1.25 21.68 4.12
C LEU A 128 -0.12 21.02 4.17
N ASN A 129 -1.20 21.81 4.12
CA ASN A 129 -2.54 21.23 4.06
C ASN A 129 -2.75 20.40 2.78
N SER A 130 -2.31 20.90 1.62
CA SER A 130 -2.38 20.14 0.37
C SER A 130 -1.58 18.84 0.43
N LEU A 131 -0.35 18.87 0.96
CA LEU A 131 0.50 17.71 1.12
C LEU A 131 -0.08 16.71 2.13
N PHE A 132 -0.70 17.21 3.20
CA PHE A 132 -1.35 16.36 4.21
C PHE A 132 -2.60 15.68 3.65
N CYS A 133 -3.45 16.38 2.91
CA CYS A 133 -4.61 15.80 2.23
C CYS A 133 -4.19 14.71 1.23
N ALA A 134 -3.04 14.88 0.58
CA ALA A 134 -2.44 13.87 -0.29
C ALA A 134 -1.74 12.73 0.46
N LYS A 135 -1.82 12.71 1.80
CA LYS A 135 -1.21 11.68 2.67
C LYS A 135 0.31 11.55 2.54
N LEU A 136 0.98 12.65 2.20
CA LEU A 136 2.44 12.72 2.09
C LEU A 136 3.12 13.16 3.39
N LEU A 137 2.32 13.52 4.40
CA LEU A 137 2.78 14.00 5.71
C LEU A 137 2.13 13.23 6.85
N VAL A 138 2.89 13.09 7.94
CA VAL A 138 2.41 12.63 9.26
C VAL A 138 2.34 13.83 10.19
N LEU A 139 1.32 13.85 11.06
CA LEU A 139 1.19 14.83 12.12
C LEU A 139 1.79 14.28 13.42
N GLU A 140 2.58 15.09 14.08
CA GLU A 140 3.16 14.75 15.39
C GLU A 140 3.06 15.95 16.33
N ALA A 141 2.93 15.68 17.64
CA ALA A 141 2.95 16.75 18.64
C ALA A 141 4.39 17.15 18.98
N VAL A 142 4.72 18.44 18.80
CA VAL A 142 6.03 18.99 19.15
C VAL A 142 5.84 20.12 20.15
N ARG A 143 6.25 19.91 21.39
CA ARG A 143 6.14 20.89 22.50
C ARG A 143 4.72 21.51 22.61
N GLY A 144 3.70 20.65 22.54
CA GLY A 144 2.29 21.07 22.61
C GLY A 144 1.74 21.77 21.37
N LYS A 145 2.49 21.80 20.26
CA LYS A 145 2.06 22.31 18.96
C LYS A 145 1.99 21.18 17.94
N THR A 146 1.18 21.38 16.90
CA THR A 146 1.15 20.47 15.75
C THR A 146 2.41 20.65 14.92
N GLY A 147 3.14 19.59 14.72
CA GLY A 147 4.27 19.50 13.80
C GLY A 147 3.97 18.55 12.64
N TYR A 148 4.70 18.71 11.57
CA TYR A 148 4.59 17.91 10.34
C TYR A 148 5.91 17.21 10.07
N ARG A 149 5.83 15.96 9.64
CA ARG A 149 6.97 15.17 9.16
C ARG A 149 6.61 14.50 7.85
N THR A 150 7.56 14.41 6.95
CA THR A 150 7.38 13.71 5.68
C THR A 150 7.16 12.22 5.91
N ASP A 151 6.14 11.65 5.30
CA ASP A 151 5.92 10.21 5.24
C ASP A 151 6.79 9.61 4.13
N TYR A 152 8.02 9.25 4.51
CA TYR A 152 9.00 8.69 3.58
C TYR A 152 8.52 7.39 2.94
N GLU A 153 7.94 6.48 3.73
CA GLU A 153 7.47 5.19 3.23
C GLU A 153 6.35 5.36 2.20
N LYS A 154 5.46 6.30 2.45
CA LYS A 154 4.39 6.62 1.51
C LYS A 154 4.92 7.20 0.19
N ILE A 155 5.89 8.12 0.26
CA ILE A 155 6.53 8.70 -0.94
C ILE A 155 7.27 7.62 -1.72
N LYS A 156 8.03 6.76 -1.04
CA LYS A 156 8.75 5.65 -1.64
C LYS A 156 7.80 4.72 -2.38
N ALA A 157 6.75 4.24 -1.72
CA ALA A 157 5.76 3.36 -2.32
C ALA A 157 5.06 3.99 -3.54
N LEU A 158 4.72 5.29 -3.47
CA LEU A 158 4.12 6.03 -4.58
C LEU A 158 5.07 6.12 -5.78
N THR A 159 6.35 6.39 -5.51
CA THR A 159 7.37 6.49 -6.56
C THR A 159 7.63 5.13 -7.23
N GLU A 160 7.71 4.07 -6.44
CA GLU A 160 7.86 2.70 -6.95
C GLU A 160 6.66 2.29 -7.82
N ARG A 161 5.43 2.61 -7.40
CA ARG A 161 4.23 2.38 -8.20
C ARG A 161 4.23 3.18 -9.51
N PHE A 162 4.68 4.42 -9.47
CA PHE A 162 4.79 5.25 -10.67
C PHE A 162 5.80 4.66 -11.67
N LEU A 163 6.95 4.19 -11.20
CA LEU A 163 7.92 3.50 -12.05
C LEU A 163 7.34 2.22 -12.66
N GLN A 164 6.64 1.41 -11.87
CA GLN A 164 5.94 0.22 -12.37
C GLN A 164 4.89 0.58 -13.42
N PHE A 165 4.13 1.65 -13.23
CA PHE A 165 3.17 2.16 -14.20
C PHE A 165 3.83 2.54 -15.54
N LEU A 166 4.99 3.23 -15.50
CA LEU A 166 5.72 3.60 -16.70
C LEU A 166 6.35 2.40 -17.42
N GLU A 167 6.73 1.37 -16.69
CA GLU A 167 7.39 0.17 -17.25
C GLU A 167 6.43 -0.79 -17.97
N GLN A 168 5.14 -0.70 -17.73
CA GLN A 168 4.15 -1.61 -18.33
C GLN A 168 4.04 -1.51 -19.85
N ASN A 169 4.43 -0.40 -20.44
CA ASN A 169 4.36 -0.19 -21.89
C ASN A 169 5.65 -0.61 -22.62
N LYS A 170 6.58 -1.33 -21.99
CA LYS A 170 7.80 -1.85 -22.66
C LYS A 170 7.52 -2.97 -23.68
N GLY A 171 6.27 -3.27 -23.98
CA GLY A 171 5.85 -4.36 -24.87
C GLY A 171 5.07 -3.94 -26.13
N ILE A 172 5.06 -2.64 -26.50
CA ILE A 172 4.48 -2.17 -27.76
C ILE A 172 5.60 -1.88 -28.76
#